data_9db5d176071890c39bf7c50c6e2743a4
#
_entry.id   9db5d176071890c39bf7c50c6e2743a4
#
_cell.length_a   1.000
_cell.length_b   1.000
_cell.length_c   1.000
_cell.angle_alpha   90.00
_cell.angle_beta   90.00
_cell.angle_gamma   90.00
#
_symmetry.space_group_name_H-M   'P 1'
#
loop_
_entity.id
_entity.type
_entity.pdbx_description
1 polymer ?
#
loop_
_entity_poly.entity_id
_entity_poly.type
_entity_poly.pdbx_seq_one_letter_code
_entity_poly.pdbx_strand_id
1 'polypeptide(L)'
;MHTSSCLFSIVLCTVFFSCSDSNNFRQEPDTTIPVEEDKTNPSLIVNGDMEDDISMDLSTMAVSGVWSYIGGWNAEAAIVEQKENSGVNDSRCLSIIALDEDTDVMFAQKVTGLKSGGYYKASAKVKTDMIDGGMGANLCLDYLWAPTSGTLTGSHSKWQDLVLEIDDVPENGEIILCLRLGNTAASSKGLAYFDDVVLKENQDLYIRTSKHFRLVVSRDLVPISDQLIDEWLANMDDVYECYKELFRGKVPFDGKIISIRSKEIDAWAYAGNPIQWNKNYIYESLQTIRRGDWCFGIMHEIGHNFAPYISGATYAWNWNEEIFANFRMFYALEKLNAKVITTASVVQADGSFESQEKTYTGSELLQLYKSETDNCYDRTIGAGRAVEMGNALCYCLIRIKETYGWELYQDVFEELYSIPRDEEQEKNMNQWQKFEYFLSFLTKHAKADTNELFSKQELQVIKS
;
A
#
# COMPACT_ATOMS: atom_id res chain seq x y z
N MET A 1 9.06 -10.21 22.75
CA MET A 1 7.88 -11.09 22.90
C MET A 1 6.82 -10.55 21.97
N HIS A 2 6.84 -11.10 20.77
CA HIS A 2 5.83 -10.78 19.72
C HIS A 2 4.67 -11.73 19.91
N THR A 3 3.47 -11.23 19.87
CA THR A 3 2.34 -11.91 19.22
C THR A 3 1.04 -11.21 19.59
N SER A 4 0.18 -11.08 18.63
CA SER A 4 -1.24 -10.76 18.70
C SER A 4 -1.63 -9.37 18.20
N SER A 5 -1.49 -9.16 16.90
CA SER A 5 -2.23 -8.10 16.19
C SER A 5 -2.84 -8.58 14.86
N CYS A 6 -2.70 -9.85 14.48
CA CYS A 6 -3.10 -10.32 13.14
C CYS A 6 -4.38 -11.15 13.09
N LEU A 7 -5.15 -11.29 14.16
CA LEU A 7 -6.29 -12.23 14.19
C LEU A 7 -7.68 -11.61 14.04
N PHE A 8 -7.80 -10.28 13.95
CA PHE A 8 -9.11 -9.62 13.91
C PHE A 8 -9.60 -9.16 12.54
N SER A 9 -8.72 -9.09 11.53
CA SER A 9 -9.12 -8.73 10.15
C SER A 9 -9.79 -9.86 9.38
N ILE A 10 -9.79 -11.09 9.90
CA ILE A 10 -10.11 -12.27 9.11
C ILE A 10 -11.62 -12.55 9.02
N VAL A 11 -12.44 -12.12 9.97
CA VAL A 11 -13.84 -12.58 10.03
C VAL A 11 -14.77 -11.78 9.11
N LEU A 12 -14.55 -10.50 8.91
CA LEU A 12 -15.33 -9.76 7.89
C LEU A 12 -14.82 -10.06 6.47
N CYS A 13 -13.52 -10.32 6.30
CA CYS A 13 -12.95 -10.81 5.05
C CYS A 13 -13.41 -12.24 4.72
N THR A 14 -13.64 -13.13 5.70
CA THR A 14 -14.03 -14.52 5.41
C THR A 14 -15.45 -14.68 4.89
N VAL A 15 -16.34 -13.74 5.15
CA VAL A 15 -17.67 -13.74 4.50
C VAL A 15 -17.55 -13.27 3.04
N PHE A 16 -16.52 -12.48 2.72
CA PHE A 16 -16.33 -11.88 1.40
C PHE A 16 -15.12 -12.43 0.62
N PHE A 17 -14.18 -13.10 1.27
CA PHE A 17 -12.98 -13.65 0.64
C PHE A 17 -12.76 -15.10 1.04
N SER A 18 -13.60 -15.99 0.53
CA SER A 18 -13.20 -17.38 0.39
C SER A 18 -12.19 -17.46 -0.76
N CYS A 19 -10.91 -17.31 -0.47
CA CYS A 19 -9.87 -17.69 -1.41
C CYS A 19 -9.96 -19.20 -1.62
N SER A 20 -10.46 -19.63 -2.77
CA SER A 20 -10.17 -20.97 -3.27
C SER A 20 -8.67 -21.02 -3.58
N ASP A 21 -7.91 -21.85 -2.86
CA ASP A 21 -6.58 -22.26 -3.22
C ASP A 21 -6.61 -22.95 -4.59
N SER A 22 -6.45 -22.17 -5.64
CA SER A 22 -6.07 -22.68 -6.94
C SER A 22 -4.62 -22.30 -7.17
N ASN A 23 -3.70 -23.13 -6.65
CA ASN A 23 -2.31 -23.17 -7.08
C ASN A 23 -2.22 -23.58 -8.54
N ASN A 24 -2.40 -22.63 -9.44
CA ASN A 24 -1.95 -22.73 -10.81
C ASN A 24 -0.79 -21.75 -11.01
N PHE A 25 0.40 -22.16 -10.59
CA PHE A 25 1.63 -21.56 -11.08
C PHE A 25 1.68 -21.74 -12.59
N ARG A 26 1.47 -20.66 -13.35
CA ARG A 26 1.93 -20.62 -14.74
C ARG A 26 3.46 -20.65 -14.69
N GLN A 27 4.05 -21.77 -15.11
CA GLN A 27 5.45 -21.81 -15.52
C GLN A 27 5.58 -20.88 -16.75
N GLU A 28 6.35 -19.81 -16.59
CA GLU A 28 6.80 -19.03 -17.75
C GLU A 28 7.70 -19.90 -18.62
N PRO A 29 7.50 -19.89 -19.94
CA PRO A 29 8.42 -20.58 -20.84
C PRO A 29 9.76 -19.85 -20.86
N ASP A 30 10.83 -20.58 -20.60
CA ASP A 30 12.21 -20.14 -20.77
C ASP A 30 12.47 -19.95 -22.29
N THR A 31 12.26 -18.74 -22.77
CA THR A 31 12.65 -18.32 -24.12
C THR A 31 13.50 -17.08 -24.02
N THR A 32 14.79 -17.26 -24.00
CA THR A 32 15.78 -16.22 -24.28
C THR A 32 15.68 -15.79 -25.76
N ILE A 33 14.71 -14.92 -26.07
CA ILE A 33 14.72 -14.16 -27.31
C ILE A 33 15.57 -12.91 -27.01
N PRO A 34 16.58 -12.57 -27.86
CA PRO A 34 17.27 -11.30 -27.69
C PRO A 34 16.24 -10.18 -27.82
N VAL A 35 16.08 -9.39 -26.78
CA VAL A 35 15.20 -8.21 -26.80
C VAL A 35 15.88 -7.19 -27.69
N GLU A 36 15.35 -6.97 -28.90
CA GLU A 36 15.76 -5.84 -29.72
C GLU A 36 15.53 -4.56 -28.90
N GLU A 37 16.55 -3.71 -28.83
CA GLU A 37 16.48 -2.46 -28.13
C GLU A 37 15.32 -1.61 -28.67
N ASP A 38 14.34 -1.28 -27.84
CA ASP A 38 13.22 -0.44 -28.23
C ASP A 38 13.72 1.01 -28.45
N LYS A 39 13.98 1.34 -29.71
CA LYS A 39 14.46 2.65 -30.14
C LYS A 39 13.48 3.80 -29.88
N THR A 40 12.24 3.49 -29.51
CA THR A 40 11.20 4.48 -29.19
C THR A 40 11.26 4.90 -27.72
N ASN A 41 11.89 4.10 -26.86
CA ASN A 41 12.08 4.36 -25.43
C ASN A 41 13.54 4.06 -25.02
N PRO A 42 14.51 4.91 -25.42
CA PRO A 42 15.92 4.67 -25.12
C PRO A 42 16.21 4.82 -23.62
N SER A 43 17.29 4.18 -23.17
CA SER A 43 17.80 4.40 -21.82
C SER A 43 18.18 5.86 -21.59
N LEU A 44 17.85 6.38 -20.42
CA LEU A 44 18.22 7.72 -19.96
C LEU A 44 19.53 7.72 -19.15
N ILE A 45 20.12 6.56 -18.90
CA ILE A 45 21.42 6.40 -18.25
C ILE A 45 22.53 6.53 -19.29
N VAL A 46 23.54 7.29 -18.93
CA VAL A 46 24.79 7.41 -19.71
C VAL A 46 25.75 6.32 -19.25
N ASN A 47 26.38 5.62 -20.20
CA ASN A 47 27.33 4.53 -19.91
C ASN A 47 26.72 3.47 -18.97
N GLY A 48 25.51 3.01 -19.28
CA GLY A 48 24.83 1.98 -18.49
C GLY A 48 25.41 0.57 -18.70
N ASP A 49 26.07 0.36 -19.84
CA ASP A 49 26.83 -0.84 -20.22
C ASP A 49 28.26 -0.87 -19.66
N MET A 50 28.64 0.14 -18.89
CA MET A 50 29.94 0.29 -18.22
C MET A 50 31.18 0.22 -19.16
N GLU A 51 31.02 0.49 -20.45
CA GLU A 51 32.12 0.37 -21.42
C GLU A 51 33.00 1.61 -21.50
N ASP A 52 32.51 2.80 -21.15
CA ASP A 52 33.32 4.02 -21.04
C ASP A 52 34.02 4.05 -19.66
N ASP A 53 35.19 4.76 -19.62
CA ASP A 53 35.95 4.87 -18.37
C ASP A 53 35.20 5.64 -17.28
N ILE A 54 35.16 5.07 -16.08
CA ILE A 54 34.51 5.62 -14.89
C ILE A 54 35.58 5.98 -13.86
N SER A 55 35.50 7.20 -13.30
CA SER A 55 36.44 7.61 -12.24
C SER A 55 36.13 6.82 -10.96
N MET A 56 37.21 6.22 -10.42
CA MET A 56 37.17 5.52 -9.13
C MET A 56 37.54 6.43 -7.95
N ASP A 57 37.75 7.73 -8.22
CA ASP A 57 38.03 8.70 -7.17
C ASP A 57 36.76 9.00 -6.36
N LEU A 58 36.89 8.97 -5.04
CA LEU A 58 35.79 9.30 -4.14
C LEU A 58 35.34 10.76 -4.36
N SER A 59 34.12 10.91 -4.82
CA SER A 59 33.51 12.22 -5.03
C SER A 59 33.04 12.85 -3.72
N THR A 60 33.24 14.17 -3.59
CA THR A 60 32.73 14.96 -2.47
C THR A 60 31.26 15.34 -2.66
N MET A 61 30.39 14.36 -2.92
CA MET A 61 28.93 14.49 -3.05
C MET A 61 28.38 15.30 -4.24
N ALA A 62 29.23 15.76 -5.16
CA ALA A 62 28.78 16.39 -6.39
C ALA A 62 28.51 15.30 -7.45
N VAL A 63 27.26 14.84 -7.56
CA VAL A 63 26.86 13.89 -8.59
C VAL A 63 26.56 14.62 -9.88
N SER A 64 27.16 14.13 -10.96
CA SER A 64 26.97 14.65 -12.32
C SER A 64 26.13 13.70 -13.18
N GLY A 65 25.97 14.02 -14.46
CA GLY A 65 25.33 13.16 -15.46
C GLY A 65 26.13 11.92 -15.85
N VAL A 66 27.26 11.63 -15.19
CA VAL A 66 28.08 10.43 -15.37
C VAL A 66 28.23 9.71 -14.03
N TRP A 67 28.57 8.41 -14.05
CA TRP A 67 28.78 7.65 -12.85
C TRP A 67 29.87 8.24 -11.97
N SER A 68 29.56 8.42 -10.69
CA SER A 68 30.45 8.97 -9.67
C SER A 68 30.50 8.04 -8.47
N TYR A 69 31.69 7.72 -7.98
CA TYR A 69 31.86 6.97 -6.74
C TYR A 69 31.54 7.85 -5.55
N ILE A 70 30.58 7.41 -4.73
CA ILE A 70 30.11 8.13 -3.54
C ILE A 70 30.32 7.24 -2.33
N GLY A 71 31.01 7.77 -1.32
CA GLY A 71 31.10 7.14 -0.01
C GLY A 71 29.90 7.46 0.84
N GLY A 72 29.25 6.43 1.36
CA GLY A 72 28.32 6.57 2.45
C GLY A 72 29.06 6.47 3.80
N TRP A 73 28.92 5.36 4.49
CA TRP A 73 29.60 5.12 5.76
C TRP A 73 30.81 4.22 5.55
N ASN A 74 31.96 4.53 6.19
CA ASN A 74 33.19 3.73 6.13
C ASN A 74 33.66 3.40 4.70
N ALA A 75 33.59 4.36 3.80
CA ALA A 75 33.89 4.17 2.36
C ALA A 75 35.35 3.77 2.10
N GLU A 76 36.28 4.15 2.97
CA GLU A 76 37.68 3.76 2.92
C GLU A 76 37.93 2.26 3.09
N ALA A 77 36.99 1.54 3.66
CA ALA A 77 37.02 0.08 3.76
C ALA A 77 36.44 -0.62 2.53
N ALA A 78 36.19 0.11 1.45
CA ALA A 78 35.75 -0.45 0.18
C ALA A 78 36.85 -0.37 -0.88
N ILE A 79 36.84 -1.34 -1.77
CA ILE A 79 37.61 -1.35 -3.01
C ILE A 79 36.60 -1.29 -4.14
N VAL A 80 36.73 -0.28 -5.01
CA VAL A 80 35.89 -0.13 -6.19
C VAL A 80 36.77 -0.20 -7.44
N GLU A 81 36.27 -0.86 -8.46
CA GLU A 81 37.00 -1.01 -9.72
C GLU A 81 36.04 -1.24 -10.89
N GLN A 82 36.47 -0.81 -12.07
CA GLN A 82 35.87 -1.21 -13.33
C GLN A 82 36.62 -2.42 -13.85
N LYS A 83 35.95 -3.58 -13.94
CA LYS A 83 36.56 -4.86 -14.28
C LYS A 83 36.34 -5.22 -15.73
N GLU A 84 37.46 -5.51 -16.42
CA GLU A 84 37.45 -6.07 -17.77
C GLU A 84 37.00 -7.53 -17.78
N ASN A 85 36.32 -7.96 -18.84
CA ASN A 85 35.92 -9.36 -19.09
C ASN A 85 35.16 -10.01 -17.91
N SER A 86 34.42 -9.21 -17.15
CA SER A 86 33.71 -9.66 -15.95
C SER A 86 32.23 -9.26 -15.98
N GLY A 87 31.82 -8.46 -16.95
CA GLY A 87 30.46 -8.00 -17.18
C GLY A 87 29.57 -9.02 -17.89
N VAL A 88 28.42 -8.56 -18.33
CA VAL A 88 27.48 -9.33 -19.15
C VAL A 88 28.12 -9.60 -20.52
N ASN A 89 28.09 -10.85 -20.99
CA ASN A 89 28.75 -11.26 -22.23
C ASN A 89 30.27 -10.94 -22.31
N ASP A 90 30.98 -11.04 -21.19
CA ASP A 90 32.41 -10.75 -21.06
C ASP A 90 32.78 -9.28 -21.33
N SER A 91 31.82 -8.35 -21.15
CA SER A 91 32.02 -6.90 -21.17
C SER A 91 32.70 -6.38 -19.91
N ARG A 92 32.76 -5.06 -19.77
CA ARG A 92 33.20 -4.38 -18.55
C ARG A 92 32.03 -4.33 -17.54
N CYS A 93 32.36 -4.23 -16.26
CA CYS A 93 31.35 -3.99 -15.21
C CYS A 93 31.94 -3.18 -14.06
N LEU A 94 31.07 -2.53 -13.27
CA LEU A 94 31.45 -1.96 -11.98
C LEU A 94 31.48 -3.03 -10.91
N SER A 95 32.50 -3.00 -10.03
CA SER A 95 32.56 -3.86 -8.83
C SER A 95 32.75 -3.03 -7.57
N ILE A 96 32.07 -3.44 -6.52
CA ILE A 96 32.18 -2.89 -5.17
C ILE A 96 32.52 -4.04 -4.24
N ILE A 97 33.66 -3.94 -3.55
CA ILE A 97 34.09 -4.89 -2.53
C ILE A 97 34.07 -4.17 -1.18
N ALA A 98 33.15 -4.52 -0.32
CA ALA A 98 33.11 -4.06 1.06
C ALA A 98 33.88 -5.03 1.94
N LEU A 99 34.95 -4.57 2.54
CA LEU A 99 35.89 -5.40 3.37
C LEU A 99 35.40 -5.49 4.81
N ASP A 100 34.58 -4.55 5.25
CA ASP A 100 34.07 -4.42 6.62
C ASP A 100 32.53 -4.48 6.65
N GLU A 101 31.98 -4.94 7.79
CA GLU A 101 30.54 -5.06 8.02
C GLU A 101 29.82 -3.71 8.14
N ASP A 102 30.57 -2.62 8.36
CA ASP A 102 30.02 -1.27 8.50
C ASP A 102 30.13 -0.44 7.21
N THR A 103 30.34 -1.06 6.05
CA THR A 103 30.58 -0.35 4.80
C THR A 103 29.27 -0.07 4.06
N ASP A 104 29.08 1.20 3.64
CA ASP A 104 28.01 1.67 2.75
C ASP A 104 28.61 2.50 1.63
N VAL A 105 28.55 2.01 0.42
CA VAL A 105 29.20 2.63 -0.76
C VAL A 105 28.34 2.47 -1.98
N MET A 106 28.46 3.43 -2.92
CA MET A 106 27.64 3.45 -4.12
C MET A 106 28.32 4.13 -5.29
N PHE A 107 27.85 3.78 -6.48
CA PHE A 107 27.98 4.62 -7.66
C PHE A 107 26.66 5.32 -7.94
N ALA A 108 26.72 6.61 -8.24
CA ALA A 108 25.54 7.42 -8.45
C ALA A 108 25.62 8.20 -9.76
N GLN A 109 24.50 8.35 -10.44
CA GLN A 109 24.37 9.18 -11.62
C GLN A 109 23.13 10.07 -11.52
N LYS A 110 23.30 11.37 -11.78
CA LYS A 110 22.21 12.33 -11.85
C LYS A 110 21.54 12.24 -13.21
N VAL A 111 20.24 12.02 -13.23
CA VAL A 111 19.43 12.03 -14.44
C VAL A 111 18.48 13.23 -14.41
N THR A 112 18.44 13.97 -15.51
CA THR A 112 17.66 15.20 -15.65
C THR A 112 16.70 15.12 -16.85
N GLY A 113 15.73 16.03 -16.91
CA GLY A 113 14.77 16.10 -18.01
C GLY A 113 13.65 15.07 -17.95
N LEU A 114 13.45 14.46 -16.78
CA LEU A 114 12.34 13.57 -16.53
C LEU A 114 11.03 14.36 -16.42
N LYS A 115 9.91 13.74 -16.75
CA LYS A 115 8.59 14.36 -16.58
C LYS A 115 8.23 14.38 -15.09
N SER A 116 7.90 15.56 -14.55
CA SER A 116 7.37 15.69 -13.20
C SER A 116 6.14 14.81 -13.01
N GLY A 117 6.08 14.06 -11.90
CA GLY A 117 5.03 13.07 -11.64
C GLY A 117 5.03 11.90 -12.62
N GLY A 118 6.06 11.74 -13.45
CA GLY A 118 6.23 10.65 -14.39
C GLY A 118 6.64 9.35 -13.70
N TYR A 119 6.43 8.25 -14.40
CA TYR A 119 6.76 6.90 -13.93
C TYR A 119 7.89 6.33 -14.75
N TYR A 120 8.90 5.84 -14.08
CA TYR A 120 10.10 5.28 -14.71
C TYR A 120 10.42 3.92 -14.08
N LYS A 121 11.24 3.16 -14.79
CA LYS A 121 11.75 1.87 -14.34
C LYS A 121 13.25 1.85 -14.55
N ALA A 122 14.00 1.71 -13.46
CA ALA A 122 15.41 1.41 -13.49
C ALA A 122 15.62 -0.09 -13.37
N SER A 123 16.59 -0.63 -14.10
CA SER A 123 17.03 -2.02 -13.93
C SER A 123 18.55 -2.09 -14.05
N ALA A 124 19.14 -3.10 -13.40
CA ALA A 124 20.56 -3.42 -13.53
C ALA A 124 20.75 -4.93 -13.48
N LYS A 125 21.75 -5.45 -14.19
CA LYS A 125 22.27 -6.77 -14.01
C LYS A 125 23.23 -6.76 -12.81
N VAL A 126 23.02 -7.66 -11.86
CA VAL A 126 23.80 -7.71 -10.60
C VAL A 126 24.26 -9.14 -10.33
N LYS A 127 25.55 -9.30 -9.99
CA LYS A 127 26.10 -10.53 -9.39
C LYS A 127 26.64 -10.20 -8.01
N THR A 128 26.61 -11.19 -7.12
CA THR A 128 27.11 -11.02 -5.76
C THR A 128 27.95 -12.20 -5.34
N ASP A 129 28.92 -11.95 -4.48
CA ASP A 129 29.70 -13.01 -3.84
C ASP A 129 29.93 -12.69 -2.37
N MET A 130 29.61 -13.68 -1.52
CA MET A 130 29.78 -13.61 -0.08
C MET A 130 29.22 -12.36 0.60
N ILE A 131 28.09 -11.81 0.09
CA ILE A 131 27.43 -10.70 0.78
C ILE A 131 26.82 -11.22 2.07
N ASP A 132 27.31 -10.72 3.19
CA ASP A 132 26.85 -11.03 4.53
C ASP A 132 26.32 -9.77 5.22
N GLY A 133 25.18 -9.94 5.88
CA GLY A 133 24.51 -8.89 6.64
C GLY A 133 23.89 -7.76 5.78
N GLY A 134 23.14 -6.92 6.46
CA GLY A 134 22.64 -5.67 5.94
C GLY A 134 21.68 -5.76 4.76
N MET A 135 21.66 -4.69 3.98
CA MET A 135 20.75 -4.52 2.85
C MET A 135 21.19 -5.28 1.59
N GLY A 136 22.47 -5.64 1.47
CA GLY A 136 23.00 -6.27 0.26
C GLY A 136 23.15 -5.29 -0.92
N ALA A 137 23.33 -5.88 -2.12
CA ALA A 137 23.37 -5.10 -3.36
C ALA A 137 21.97 -4.65 -3.75
N ASN A 138 21.79 -3.37 -4.06
CA ASN A 138 20.49 -2.78 -4.37
C ASN A 138 20.61 -1.56 -5.30
N LEU A 139 19.46 -1.15 -5.86
CA LEU A 139 19.27 0.14 -6.50
C LEU A 139 18.47 1.04 -5.58
N CYS A 140 18.82 2.32 -5.47
CA CYS A 140 18.02 3.29 -4.72
C CYS A 140 18.06 4.67 -5.39
N LEU A 141 17.22 5.60 -4.88
CA LEU A 141 17.16 6.99 -5.34
C LEU A 141 17.68 7.93 -4.28
N ASP A 142 18.36 8.99 -4.71
CA ASP A 142 18.71 10.17 -3.92
C ASP A 142 19.41 9.82 -2.58
N TYR A 143 20.20 8.74 -2.58
CA TYR A 143 20.88 8.19 -1.38
C TYR A 143 19.94 7.67 -0.29
N LEU A 144 18.65 7.61 -0.56
CA LEU A 144 17.65 7.16 0.39
C LEU A 144 17.65 5.62 0.50
N TRP A 145 17.15 5.13 1.61
CA TRP A 145 16.92 3.71 1.81
C TRP A 145 15.59 3.21 1.23
N ALA A 146 14.70 4.16 0.87
CA ALA A 146 13.43 3.89 0.19
C ALA A 146 13.05 5.10 -0.69
N PRO A 147 12.53 4.88 -1.91
CA PRO A 147 12.32 3.58 -2.52
C PRO A 147 13.63 2.88 -2.91
N THR A 148 13.65 1.57 -2.83
CA THR A 148 14.77 0.73 -3.25
C THR A 148 14.26 -0.46 -4.06
N SER A 149 15.13 -1.04 -4.88
CA SER A 149 14.86 -2.31 -5.55
C SER A 149 14.73 -3.47 -4.55
N GLY A 150 14.41 -4.66 -5.01
CA GLY A 150 14.77 -5.88 -4.30
C GLY A 150 16.27 -5.87 -3.96
N THR A 151 16.69 -6.66 -2.99
CA THR A 151 18.06 -6.71 -2.51
C THR A 151 18.68 -8.09 -2.75
N LEU A 152 19.98 -8.13 -3.05
CA LEU A 152 20.73 -9.37 -3.21
C LEU A 152 21.76 -9.51 -2.10
N THR A 153 21.65 -10.61 -1.34
CA THR A 153 22.61 -11.04 -0.32
C THR A 153 23.15 -12.43 -0.69
N GLY A 154 24.21 -12.90 -0.04
CA GLY A 154 24.85 -14.17 -0.33
C GLY A 154 25.64 -14.17 -1.64
N SER A 155 25.71 -15.32 -2.30
CA SER A 155 26.47 -15.51 -3.55
C SER A 155 25.56 -15.90 -4.70
N HIS A 156 25.55 -15.07 -5.75
CA HIS A 156 24.83 -15.29 -7.00
C HIS A 156 25.82 -15.26 -8.16
N SER A 157 26.24 -16.42 -8.64
CA SER A 157 27.22 -16.55 -9.72
C SER A 157 26.67 -16.20 -11.11
N LYS A 158 25.35 -16.19 -11.26
CA LYS A 158 24.66 -15.75 -12.47
C LYS A 158 24.15 -14.33 -12.27
N TRP A 159 24.13 -13.56 -13.36
CA TRP A 159 23.52 -12.26 -13.37
C TRP A 159 22.04 -12.34 -12.98
N GLN A 160 21.62 -11.51 -12.04
CA GLN A 160 20.25 -11.33 -11.59
C GLN A 160 19.77 -9.96 -12.03
N ASP A 161 18.49 -9.81 -12.29
CA ASP A 161 17.87 -8.51 -12.55
C ASP A 161 17.43 -7.88 -11.24
N LEU A 162 17.95 -6.70 -10.93
CA LEU A 162 17.34 -5.81 -9.95
C LEU A 162 16.50 -4.77 -10.66
N VAL A 163 15.31 -4.53 -10.17
CA VAL A 163 14.35 -3.57 -10.75
C VAL A 163 13.88 -2.60 -9.68
N LEU A 164 13.92 -1.31 -9.99
CA LEU A 164 13.40 -0.23 -9.19
C LEU A 164 12.33 0.52 -9.96
N GLU A 165 11.09 0.48 -9.47
CA GLU A 165 10.02 1.33 -9.98
C GLU A 165 10.13 2.72 -9.35
N ILE A 166 10.12 3.73 -10.19
CA ILE A 166 10.28 5.14 -9.81
C ILE A 166 8.95 5.83 -10.05
N ASP A 167 8.35 6.22 -8.96
CA ASP A 167 7.06 6.88 -8.91
C ASP A 167 7.26 8.36 -8.53
N ASP A 168 6.44 9.25 -9.08
CA ASP A 168 6.39 10.65 -8.68
C ASP A 168 7.74 11.38 -8.76
N VAL A 169 8.32 11.40 -9.98
CA VAL A 169 9.50 12.23 -10.25
C VAL A 169 9.28 13.66 -9.73
N PRO A 170 10.25 14.25 -9.00
CA PRO A 170 10.14 15.59 -8.45
C PRO A 170 9.83 16.67 -9.51
N GLU A 171 9.32 17.82 -9.06
CA GLU A 171 8.92 18.93 -9.95
C GLU A 171 10.07 19.45 -10.81
N ASN A 172 11.32 19.36 -10.33
CA ASN A 172 12.51 19.76 -11.10
C ASN A 172 12.90 18.76 -12.20
N GLY A 173 12.24 17.60 -12.28
CA GLY A 173 12.54 16.55 -13.26
C GLY A 173 13.91 15.90 -13.08
N GLU A 174 14.45 15.88 -11.87
CA GLU A 174 15.76 15.31 -11.55
C GLU A 174 15.66 14.19 -10.53
N ILE A 175 16.46 13.14 -10.71
CA ILE A 175 16.69 12.08 -9.73
C ILE A 175 18.19 11.72 -9.71
N ILE A 176 18.64 11.08 -8.65
CA ILE A 176 19.94 10.44 -8.56
C ILE A 176 19.72 8.94 -8.44
N LEU A 177 20.10 8.17 -9.46
CA LEU A 177 20.08 6.71 -9.41
C LEU A 177 21.37 6.20 -8.81
N CYS A 178 21.26 5.31 -7.80
CA CYS A 178 22.40 4.74 -7.11
C CYS A 178 22.47 3.22 -7.32
N LEU A 179 23.66 2.72 -7.63
CA LEU A 179 24.06 1.31 -7.54
C LEU A 179 24.79 1.15 -6.20
N ARG A 180 24.23 0.42 -5.25
CA ARG A 180 24.63 0.50 -3.85
C ARG A 180 24.89 -0.89 -3.26
N LEU A 181 25.91 -0.98 -2.39
CA LEU A 181 26.14 -2.12 -1.53
C LEU A 181 25.95 -1.69 -0.07
N GLY A 182 24.94 -2.26 0.59
CA GLY A 182 24.51 -1.84 1.91
C GLY A 182 23.59 -0.63 1.91
N ASN A 183 23.41 -0.02 3.05
CA ASN A 183 22.85 1.32 3.25
C ASN A 183 23.23 1.84 4.65
N THR A 184 22.94 3.12 4.94
CA THR A 184 23.30 3.81 6.18
C THR A 184 22.78 3.13 7.46
N ALA A 185 21.66 2.42 7.38
CA ALA A 185 21.04 1.72 8.52
C ALA A 185 21.34 0.21 8.54
N ALA A 186 21.83 -0.36 7.43
CA ALA A 186 22.05 -1.79 7.25
C ALA A 186 23.18 -2.04 6.25
N SER A 187 24.41 -1.74 6.68
CA SER A 187 25.66 -1.94 5.93
C SER A 187 25.88 -3.41 5.58
N SER A 188 26.63 -3.67 4.53
CA SER A 188 26.89 -5.03 4.05
C SER A 188 28.37 -5.24 3.78
N LYS A 189 28.84 -6.46 3.95
CA LYS A 189 30.18 -6.92 3.59
C LYS A 189 30.07 -7.89 2.42
N GLY A 190 31.06 -7.90 1.54
CA GLY A 190 31.12 -8.81 0.41
C GLY A 190 31.40 -8.10 -0.91
N LEU A 191 31.02 -8.73 -2.03
CA LEU A 191 31.30 -8.27 -3.36
C LEU A 191 30.04 -8.20 -4.21
N ALA A 192 29.81 -7.04 -4.83
CA ALA A 192 28.75 -6.84 -5.81
C ALA A 192 29.35 -6.38 -7.16
N TYR A 193 28.77 -6.90 -8.24
CA TYR A 193 29.03 -6.44 -9.63
C TYR A 193 27.75 -5.86 -10.19
N PHE A 194 27.87 -4.75 -10.93
CA PHE A 194 26.76 -4.05 -11.59
C PHE A 194 27.09 -3.83 -13.06
N ASP A 195 26.12 -4.07 -13.93
CA ASP A 195 26.24 -3.91 -15.36
C ASP A 195 24.87 -3.72 -16.01
N ASP A 196 24.82 -3.39 -17.30
CA ASP A 196 23.58 -3.23 -18.09
C ASP A 196 22.52 -2.39 -17.38
N VAL A 197 22.91 -1.22 -16.87
CA VAL A 197 22.01 -0.31 -16.16
C VAL A 197 21.14 0.46 -17.14
N VAL A 198 19.84 0.35 -16.98
CA VAL A 198 18.84 0.99 -17.85
C VAL A 198 17.87 1.79 -17.00
N LEU A 199 17.55 3.00 -17.43
CA LEU A 199 16.43 3.80 -16.91
C LEU A 199 15.53 4.21 -18.07
N LYS A 200 14.27 3.81 -18.04
CA LYS A 200 13.30 4.12 -19.11
C LYS A 200 11.98 4.60 -18.51
N GLU A 201 11.22 5.38 -19.30
CA GLU A 201 9.81 5.65 -18.96
C GLU A 201 9.07 4.31 -18.88
N ASN A 202 8.31 4.09 -17.79
CA ASN A 202 7.58 2.84 -17.60
C ASN A 202 6.30 2.85 -18.45
N GLN A 203 6.39 2.30 -19.65
CA GLN A 203 5.28 2.20 -20.61
C GLN A 203 4.35 1.01 -20.34
N ASP A 204 4.73 0.11 -19.42
CA ASP A 204 3.94 -1.05 -19.05
C ASP A 204 2.79 -0.68 -18.10
N LEU A 205 2.77 0.55 -17.61
CA LEU A 205 1.72 1.02 -16.73
C LEU A 205 0.47 1.45 -17.49
N TYR A 206 -0.66 1.12 -16.91
CA TYR A 206 -1.96 1.65 -17.25
C TYR A 206 -2.33 2.74 -16.23
N ILE A 207 -2.60 3.94 -16.72
CA ILE A 207 -2.85 5.10 -15.86
C ILE A 207 -4.17 5.76 -16.28
N ARG A 208 -5.08 5.91 -15.30
CA ARG A 208 -6.33 6.68 -15.47
C ARG A 208 -6.53 7.57 -14.24
N THR A 209 -7.06 8.76 -14.47
CA THR A 209 -7.24 9.74 -13.40
C THR A 209 -8.67 10.28 -13.42
N SER A 210 -9.30 10.32 -12.26
CA SER A 210 -10.58 10.98 -12.01
C SER A 210 -10.38 12.25 -11.16
N LYS A 211 -11.45 12.75 -10.55
CA LYS A 211 -11.38 13.93 -9.69
C LYS A 211 -10.53 13.74 -8.45
N HIS A 212 -10.65 12.58 -7.78
CA HIS A 212 -10.00 12.31 -6.51
C HIS A 212 -8.99 11.16 -6.57
N PHE A 213 -9.00 10.35 -7.63
CA PHE A 213 -8.19 9.15 -7.71
C PHE A 213 -7.36 9.10 -8.98
N ARG A 214 -6.21 8.40 -8.85
CA ARG A 214 -5.37 8.00 -9.98
C ARG A 214 -5.08 6.51 -9.88
N LEU A 215 -5.66 5.71 -10.77
CA LEU A 215 -5.33 4.30 -10.92
C LEU A 215 -4.00 4.15 -11.66
N VAL A 216 -3.06 3.43 -11.07
CA VAL A 216 -1.74 3.13 -11.65
C VAL A 216 -1.44 1.66 -11.43
N VAL A 217 -1.65 0.86 -12.46
CA VAL A 217 -1.48 -0.60 -12.39
C VAL A 217 -0.74 -1.10 -13.62
N SER A 218 -0.21 -2.31 -13.58
CA SER A 218 0.39 -2.92 -14.76
C SER A 218 -0.67 -3.14 -15.85
N ARG A 219 -0.34 -2.85 -17.09
CA ARG A 219 -1.28 -2.87 -18.21
C ARG A 219 -1.88 -4.26 -18.46
N ASP A 220 -1.11 -5.30 -18.24
CA ASP A 220 -1.54 -6.70 -18.35
C ASP A 220 -2.60 -7.10 -17.32
N LEU A 221 -2.71 -6.35 -16.23
CA LEU A 221 -3.74 -6.55 -15.20
C LEU A 221 -5.10 -5.93 -15.55
N VAL A 222 -5.21 -5.21 -16.70
CA VAL A 222 -6.43 -4.46 -17.06
C VAL A 222 -7.18 -5.16 -18.18
N PRO A 223 -8.17 -6.02 -17.87
CA PRO A 223 -8.93 -6.80 -18.87
C PRO A 223 -10.18 -6.06 -19.40
N ILE A 224 -10.40 -4.82 -19.01
CA ILE A 224 -11.62 -4.05 -19.30
C ILE A 224 -11.30 -2.75 -20.03
N SER A 225 -12.33 -2.14 -20.62
CA SER A 225 -12.16 -0.91 -21.41
C SER A 225 -11.90 0.31 -20.51
N ASP A 226 -11.27 1.32 -21.11
CA ASP A 226 -11.04 2.63 -20.47
C ASP A 226 -12.34 3.25 -19.96
N GLN A 227 -13.43 3.15 -20.72
CA GLN A 227 -14.74 3.67 -20.33
C GLN A 227 -15.22 3.06 -19.01
N LEU A 228 -15.09 1.73 -18.83
CA LEU A 228 -15.52 1.06 -17.62
C LEU A 228 -14.64 1.43 -16.41
N ILE A 229 -13.35 1.64 -16.64
CA ILE A 229 -12.45 2.16 -15.59
C ILE A 229 -12.86 3.58 -15.20
N ASP A 230 -13.14 4.46 -16.16
CA ASP A 230 -13.55 5.84 -15.90
C ASP A 230 -14.88 5.89 -15.13
N GLU A 231 -15.85 5.05 -15.50
CA GLU A 231 -17.13 4.91 -14.78
C GLU A 231 -16.91 4.41 -13.35
N TRP A 232 -16.03 3.43 -13.14
CA TRP A 232 -15.70 2.94 -11.82
C TRP A 232 -14.98 4.00 -10.97
N LEU A 233 -14.01 4.71 -11.54
CA LEU A 233 -13.32 5.80 -10.84
C LEU A 233 -14.29 6.93 -10.46
N ALA A 234 -15.28 7.24 -11.30
CA ALA A 234 -16.34 8.20 -10.97
C ALA A 234 -17.17 7.72 -9.78
N ASN A 235 -17.49 6.42 -9.70
CA ASN A 235 -18.15 5.85 -8.52
C ASN A 235 -17.28 5.99 -7.25
N MET A 236 -15.96 5.85 -7.35
CA MET A 236 -15.05 6.08 -6.22
C MET A 236 -14.99 7.57 -5.82
N ASP A 237 -15.08 8.48 -6.78
CA ASP A 237 -15.23 9.91 -6.50
C ASP A 237 -16.52 10.20 -5.70
N ASP A 238 -17.62 9.54 -6.03
CA ASP A 238 -18.88 9.66 -5.28
C ASP A 238 -18.74 9.10 -3.84
N VAL A 239 -18.03 7.99 -3.67
CA VAL A 239 -17.70 7.43 -2.34
C VAL A 239 -16.86 8.42 -1.53
N TYR A 240 -15.85 9.03 -2.14
CA TYR A 240 -15.02 10.05 -1.50
C TYR A 240 -15.86 11.26 -1.05
N GLU A 241 -16.75 11.77 -1.90
CA GLU A 241 -17.62 12.90 -1.55
C GLU A 241 -18.61 12.53 -0.44
N CYS A 242 -19.11 11.29 -0.38
CA CYS A 242 -19.89 10.79 0.75
C CYS A 242 -19.10 10.83 2.06
N TYR A 243 -17.87 10.35 2.07
CA TYR A 243 -17.06 10.40 3.27
C TYR A 243 -16.71 11.83 3.67
N LYS A 244 -16.38 12.69 2.70
CA LYS A 244 -16.17 14.12 2.95
C LYS A 244 -17.41 14.78 3.57
N GLU A 245 -18.62 14.42 3.13
CA GLU A 245 -19.86 14.90 3.73
C GLU A 245 -20.01 14.41 5.18
N LEU A 246 -19.75 13.12 5.45
CA LEU A 246 -19.79 12.57 6.81
C LEU A 246 -18.85 13.33 7.75
N PHE A 247 -17.72 13.81 7.26
CA PHE A 247 -16.71 14.56 8.00
C PHE A 247 -16.81 16.09 7.82
N ARG A 248 -17.99 16.61 7.45
CA ARG A 248 -18.25 18.06 7.31
C ARG A 248 -17.20 18.79 6.47
N GLY A 249 -16.77 18.19 5.38
CA GLY A 249 -15.84 18.79 4.42
C GLY A 249 -14.35 18.52 4.69
N LYS A 250 -13.99 17.84 5.77
CA LYS A 250 -12.61 17.43 6.01
C LYS A 250 -12.19 16.34 5.02
N VAL A 251 -10.94 16.39 4.59
CA VAL A 251 -10.41 15.51 3.56
C VAL A 251 -9.02 14.98 3.93
N PRO A 252 -8.68 13.75 3.55
CA PRO A 252 -7.35 13.20 3.76
C PRO A 252 -6.33 13.83 2.82
N PHE A 253 -5.05 13.79 3.19
CA PHE A 253 -3.90 14.23 2.38
C PHE A 253 -4.04 15.66 1.83
N ASP A 254 -4.70 16.56 2.57
CA ASP A 254 -4.96 17.95 2.16
C ASP A 254 -5.68 18.06 0.80
N GLY A 255 -6.52 17.06 0.46
CA GLY A 255 -7.29 17.01 -0.80
C GLY A 255 -6.48 16.65 -2.04
N LYS A 256 -5.26 16.17 -1.88
CA LYS A 256 -4.44 15.66 -3.01
C LYS A 256 -5.10 14.43 -3.63
N ILE A 257 -4.84 14.24 -4.91
CA ILE A 257 -5.26 13.01 -5.63
C ILE A 257 -4.66 11.79 -4.93
N ILE A 258 -5.49 10.80 -4.66
CA ILE A 258 -5.09 9.52 -4.06
C ILE A 258 -4.76 8.54 -5.17
N SER A 259 -3.54 8.05 -5.20
CA SER A 259 -3.15 7.00 -6.13
C SER A 259 -3.66 5.64 -5.63
N ILE A 260 -4.17 4.81 -6.53
CA ILE A 260 -4.47 3.38 -6.30
C ILE A 260 -3.46 2.61 -7.13
N ARG A 261 -2.60 1.82 -6.49
CA ARG A 261 -1.44 1.19 -7.15
C ARG A 261 -1.35 -0.29 -6.92
N SER A 262 -0.98 -1.02 -7.98
CA SER A 262 -0.60 -2.42 -7.85
C SER A 262 0.69 -2.55 -7.05
N LYS A 263 0.67 -3.39 -6.03
CA LYS A 263 1.84 -3.73 -5.20
C LYS A 263 1.85 -5.23 -4.89
N GLU A 264 3.02 -5.73 -4.57
CA GLU A 264 3.17 -7.06 -4.01
C GLU A 264 3.17 -6.94 -2.48
N ILE A 265 2.06 -7.35 -1.87
CA ILE A 265 1.81 -7.21 -0.42
C ILE A 265 1.15 -8.48 0.10
N ASP A 266 1.16 -8.67 1.41
CA ASP A 266 0.61 -9.83 2.12
C ASP A 266 -0.88 -9.72 2.47
N ALA A 267 -1.53 -8.58 2.15
CA ALA A 267 -2.95 -8.34 2.30
C ALA A 267 -3.63 -8.18 0.94
N TRP A 268 -4.96 -8.02 0.92
CA TRP A 268 -5.72 -7.69 -0.29
C TRP A 268 -5.44 -6.26 -0.75
N ALA A 269 -5.46 -5.30 0.17
CA ALA A 269 -5.02 -3.92 -0.03
C ALA A 269 -4.58 -3.28 1.29
N TYR A 270 -3.95 -2.11 1.20
CA TYR A 270 -3.66 -1.21 2.31
C TYR A 270 -4.05 0.21 1.95
N ALA A 271 -4.66 0.90 2.90
CA ALA A 271 -4.97 2.33 2.80
C ALA A 271 -3.71 3.20 2.77
N GLY A 272 -3.89 4.44 2.37
CA GLY A 272 -2.83 5.44 2.28
C GLY A 272 -2.89 6.23 0.98
N ASN A 273 -1.83 6.98 0.70
CA ASN A 273 -1.57 7.53 -0.62
C ASN A 273 -0.15 7.17 -1.03
N PRO A 274 0.01 6.09 -1.82
CA PRO A 274 -1.04 5.34 -2.52
C PRO A 274 -1.84 4.37 -1.64
N ILE A 275 -3.10 4.09 -2.03
CA ILE A 275 -3.76 2.84 -1.69
C ILE A 275 -3.01 1.75 -2.43
N GLN A 276 -2.47 0.78 -1.68
CA GLN A 276 -1.71 -0.33 -2.24
C GLN A 276 -2.65 -1.51 -2.50
N TRP A 277 -2.87 -1.84 -3.76
CA TRP A 277 -3.73 -2.95 -4.15
C TRP A 277 -2.87 -4.15 -4.57
N ASN A 278 -3.08 -5.29 -3.94
CA ASN A 278 -2.29 -6.48 -4.23
C ASN A 278 -2.49 -6.93 -5.69
N LYS A 279 -1.40 -6.97 -6.44
CA LYS A 279 -1.39 -7.31 -7.87
C LYS A 279 -2.12 -8.61 -8.20
N ASN A 280 -2.15 -9.58 -7.27
CA ASN A 280 -2.75 -10.89 -7.47
C ASN A 280 -4.29 -10.85 -7.54
N TYR A 281 -4.93 -9.78 -7.04
CA TYR A 281 -6.39 -9.65 -7.01
C TYR A 281 -6.94 -8.64 -8.01
N ILE A 282 -6.10 -7.79 -8.63
CA ILE A 282 -6.55 -6.69 -9.49
C ILE A 282 -7.31 -7.21 -10.70
N TYR A 283 -6.75 -8.19 -11.42
CA TYR A 283 -7.35 -8.72 -12.64
C TYR A 283 -8.78 -9.21 -12.41
N GLU A 284 -8.99 -10.04 -11.40
CA GLU A 284 -10.31 -10.58 -11.04
C GLU A 284 -11.27 -9.49 -10.57
N SER A 285 -10.79 -8.54 -9.76
CA SER A 285 -11.59 -7.41 -9.31
C SER A 285 -12.03 -6.52 -10.46
N LEU A 286 -11.17 -6.27 -11.45
CA LEU A 286 -11.56 -5.52 -12.65
C LEU A 286 -12.57 -6.30 -13.52
N GLN A 287 -12.53 -7.63 -13.51
CA GLN A 287 -13.57 -8.44 -14.15
C GLN A 287 -14.93 -8.31 -13.46
N THR A 288 -14.98 -8.17 -12.12
CA THR A 288 -16.24 -7.90 -11.41
C THR A 288 -16.72 -6.47 -11.65
N ILE A 289 -15.82 -5.49 -11.72
CA ILE A 289 -16.11 -4.10 -12.09
C ILE A 289 -16.78 -4.04 -13.48
N ARG A 290 -16.33 -4.85 -14.44
CA ARG A 290 -16.97 -4.99 -15.78
C ARG A 290 -18.46 -5.33 -15.68
N ARG A 291 -18.88 -6.02 -14.60
CA ARG A 291 -20.29 -6.40 -14.35
C ARG A 291 -21.02 -5.37 -13.47
N GLY A 292 -20.39 -4.23 -13.21
CA GLY A 292 -20.93 -3.09 -12.44
C GLY A 292 -20.64 -3.17 -10.96
N ASP A 293 -19.66 -3.96 -10.53
CA ASP A 293 -19.19 -3.98 -9.14
C ASP A 293 -18.48 -2.67 -8.78
N TRP A 294 -18.77 -2.13 -7.63
CA TRP A 294 -18.11 -0.92 -7.10
C TRP A 294 -16.79 -1.26 -6.38
N CYS A 295 -16.47 -2.53 -6.23
CA CYS A 295 -15.27 -2.99 -5.54
C CYS A 295 -15.23 -2.58 -4.07
N PHE A 296 -15.96 -3.32 -3.26
CA PHE A 296 -16.09 -3.12 -1.81
C PHE A 296 -14.75 -2.87 -1.08
N GLY A 297 -13.70 -3.64 -1.39
CA GLY A 297 -12.42 -3.49 -0.74
C GLY A 297 -11.80 -2.11 -0.96
N ILE A 298 -11.88 -1.54 -2.17
CA ILE A 298 -11.36 -0.18 -2.42
C ILE A 298 -12.20 0.87 -1.68
N MET A 299 -13.53 0.71 -1.60
CA MET A 299 -14.38 1.61 -0.80
C MET A 299 -13.97 1.59 0.68
N HIS A 300 -13.62 0.43 1.23
CA HIS A 300 -13.13 0.26 2.59
C HIS A 300 -11.78 0.96 2.80
N GLU A 301 -10.81 0.78 1.88
CA GLU A 301 -9.51 1.45 1.97
C GLU A 301 -9.63 2.99 1.86
N ILE A 302 -10.54 3.49 1.02
CA ILE A 302 -10.86 4.92 1.00
C ILE A 302 -11.42 5.35 2.37
N GLY A 303 -12.23 4.50 3.01
CA GLY A 303 -12.76 4.73 4.35
C GLY A 303 -11.66 4.93 5.38
N HIS A 304 -10.64 4.08 5.38
CA HIS A 304 -9.47 4.24 6.24
C HIS A 304 -8.79 5.60 6.07
N ASN A 305 -8.68 6.09 4.83
CA ASN A 305 -8.00 7.36 4.58
C ASN A 305 -8.67 8.55 5.27
N PHE A 306 -9.94 8.47 5.59
CA PHE A 306 -10.68 9.54 6.28
C PHE A 306 -10.51 9.53 7.81
N ALA A 307 -9.44 8.98 8.35
CA ALA A 307 -9.12 9.02 9.76
C ALA A 307 -7.69 9.50 10.05
N PRO A 308 -6.64 8.67 9.90
CA PRO A 308 -5.30 9.10 10.31
C PRO A 308 -4.68 10.15 9.38
N TYR A 309 -5.19 10.28 8.15
CA TYR A 309 -4.60 11.13 7.10
C TYR A 309 -5.28 12.49 6.95
N ILE A 310 -6.17 12.87 7.88
CA ILE A 310 -6.66 14.23 7.98
C ILE A 310 -5.65 15.07 8.76
N SER A 311 -5.06 16.05 8.07
CA SER A 311 -3.91 16.79 8.57
C SER A 311 -4.20 17.54 9.87
N GLY A 312 -3.32 17.40 10.85
CA GLY A 312 -3.34 18.13 12.11
C GLY A 312 -4.45 17.79 13.09
N ALA A 313 -5.39 16.89 12.73
CA ALA A 313 -6.50 16.50 13.60
C ALA A 313 -6.13 15.36 14.55
N THR A 314 -6.68 15.37 15.77
CA THR A 314 -6.48 14.28 16.72
C THR A 314 -7.00 12.95 16.21
N TYR A 315 -6.25 11.89 16.50
CA TYR A 315 -6.60 10.49 16.25
C TYR A 315 -6.83 9.71 17.55
N ALA A 316 -6.85 10.40 18.69
CA ALA A 316 -7.01 9.82 20.03
C ALA A 316 -8.35 9.12 20.27
N TRP A 317 -9.35 9.39 19.43
CA TRP A 317 -10.69 8.80 19.49
C TRP A 317 -10.80 7.44 18.80
N ASN A 318 -9.83 7.11 17.94
CA ASN A 318 -9.91 5.93 17.12
C ASN A 318 -9.40 4.69 17.87
N TRP A 319 -10.33 4.02 18.49
CA TRP A 319 -10.06 2.81 19.26
C TRP A 319 -10.08 1.52 18.41
N ASN A 320 -10.68 1.56 17.20
CA ASN A 320 -10.64 0.45 16.24
C ASN A 320 -10.91 0.95 14.82
N GLU A 321 -9.86 1.08 14.03
CA GLU A 321 -9.96 1.66 12.68
C GLU A 321 -10.74 0.78 11.70
N GLU A 322 -10.64 -0.54 11.79
CA GLU A 322 -11.37 -1.46 10.92
C GLU A 322 -12.90 -1.28 11.07
N ILE A 323 -13.35 -1.10 12.31
CA ILE A 323 -14.77 -0.82 12.58
C ILE A 323 -15.19 0.50 11.96
N PHE A 324 -14.37 1.54 12.14
CA PHE A 324 -14.70 2.85 11.63
C PHE A 324 -14.63 2.93 10.11
N ALA A 325 -13.70 2.22 9.45
CA ALA A 325 -13.67 2.11 8.00
C ALA A 325 -14.94 1.45 7.46
N ASN A 326 -15.37 0.33 8.06
CA ASN A 326 -16.62 -0.32 7.72
C ASN A 326 -17.84 0.57 8.00
N PHE A 327 -17.85 1.31 9.10
CA PHE A 327 -18.94 2.21 9.46
C PHE A 327 -19.06 3.39 8.48
N ARG A 328 -17.93 3.95 8.02
CA ARG A 328 -17.89 4.97 6.96
C ARG A 328 -18.43 4.42 5.65
N MET A 329 -18.00 3.22 5.28
CA MET A 329 -18.48 2.54 4.09
C MET A 329 -19.99 2.30 4.17
N PHE A 330 -20.52 1.97 5.35
CA PHE A 330 -21.95 1.84 5.59
C PHE A 330 -22.70 3.14 5.22
N TYR A 331 -22.13 4.30 5.57
CA TYR A 331 -22.70 5.60 5.18
C TYR A 331 -22.79 5.76 3.65
N ALA A 332 -21.71 5.45 2.94
CA ALA A 332 -21.71 5.54 1.47
C ALA A 332 -22.69 4.54 0.84
N LEU A 333 -22.77 3.31 1.33
CA LEU A 333 -23.70 2.30 0.82
C LEU A 333 -25.16 2.69 1.03
N GLU A 334 -25.49 3.38 2.12
CA GLU A 334 -26.84 3.86 2.37
C GLU A 334 -27.23 5.03 1.45
N LYS A 335 -26.28 5.90 1.12
CA LYS A 335 -26.51 7.06 0.26
C LYS A 335 -26.45 6.76 -1.24
N LEU A 336 -25.54 5.89 -1.61
CA LEU A 336 -25.28 5.51 -2.99
C LEU A 336 -25.91 4.15 -3.25
N ASN A 337 -26.58 4.02 -4.35
CA ASN A 337 -27.14 2.70 -4.74
C ASN A 337 -26.02 1.82 -5.32
N ALA A 338 -24.94 1.65 -4.55
CA ALA A 338 -23.77 0.89 -4.95
C ALA A 338 -24.14 -0.57 -5.21
N LYS A 339 -23.59 -1.13 -6.28
CA LYS A 339 -23.70 -2.55 -6.58
C LYS A 339 -22.41 -3.25 -6.16
N VAL A 340 -22.52 -4.32 -5.39
CA VAL A 340 -21.37 -5.08 -4.93
C VAL A 340 -21.52 -6.54 -5.32
N ILE A 341 -20.48 -7.09 -5.95
CA ILE A 341 -20.39 -8.50 -6.31
C ILE A 341 -19.38 -9.15 -5.36
N THR A 342 -19.85 -10.15 -4.62
CA THR A 342 -18.99 -10.84 -3.65
C THR A 342 -19.29 -12.33 -3.64
N THR A 343 -18.36 -13.12 -3.11
CA THR A 343 -18.50 -14.54 -2.96
C THR A 343 -19.06 -14.85 -1.56
N ALA A 344 -20.17 -15.54 -1.48
CA ALA A 344 -20.75 -16.02 -0.25
C ALA A 344 -20.58 -17.52 -0.11
N SER A 345 -20.21 -17.99 1.08
CA SER A 345 -20.22 -19.42 1.40
C SER A 345 -21.64 -19.87 1.71
N VAL A 346 -22.15 -20.81 0.94
CA VAL A 346 -23.48 -21.38 1.11
C VAL A 346 -23.35 -22.80 1.66
N VAL A 347 -24.03 -23.09 2.78
CA VAL A 347 -24.07 -24.43 3.34
C VAL A 347 -25.00 -25.28 2.49
N GLN A 348 -24.51 -26.39 1.96
CA GLN A 348 -25.29 -27.36 1.21
C GLN A 348 -26.06 -28.31 2.12
N ALA A 349 -27.04 -29.04 1.58
CA ALA A 349 -27.86 -29.98 2.32
C ALA A 349 -27.06 -31.12 2.98
N ASP A 350 -25.89 -31.44 2.49
CA ASP A 350 -24.94 -32.42 3.04
C ASP A 350 -23.99 -31.84 4.11
N GLY A 351 -24.12 -30.55 4.42
CA GLY A 351 -23.28 -29.85 5.38
C GLY A 351 -21.96 -29.33 4.81
N SER A 352 -21.70 -29.55 3.51
CA SER A 352 -20.53 -28.95 2.81
C SER A 352 -20.74 -27.47 2.55
N PHE A 353 -19.64 -26.73 2.33
CA PHE A 353 -19.67 -25.32 1.95
C PHE A 353 -19.37 -25.19 0.47
N GLU A 354 -20.20 -24.46 -0.25
CA GLU A 354 -19.96 -24.07 -1.63
C GLU A 354 -19.85 -22.55 -1.69
N SER A 355 -18.82 -22.07 -2.39
CA SER A 355 -18.66 -20.65 -2.66
C SER A 355 -19.54 -20.26 -3.84
N GLN A 356 -20.49 -19.35 -3.59
CA GLN A 356 -21.37 -18.81 -4.64
C GLN A 356 -21.18 -17.31 -4.74
N GLU A 357 -20.96 -16.84 -5.95
CA GLU A 357 -20.93 -15.41 -6.25
C GLU A 357 -22.34 -14.83 -6.16
N LYS A 358 -22.50 -13.72 -5.48
CA LYS A 358 -23.75 -12.98 -5.35
C LYS A 358 -23.53 -11.52 -5.68
N THR A 359 -24.54 -10.93 -6.28
CA THR A 359 -24.63 -9.48 -6.52
C THR A 359 -25.61 -8.89 -5.52
N TYR A 360 -25.19 -7.84 -4.84
CA TYR A 360 -26.00 -7.07 -3.90
C TYR A 360 -26.12 -5.63 -4.38
N THR A 361 -27.30 -5.04 -4.21
CA THR A 361 -27.47 -3.58 -4.24
C THR A 361 -26.99 -3.00 -2.90
N GLY A 362 -26.79 -1.67 -2.85
CA GLY A 362 -26.38 -1.03 -1.59
C GLY A 362 -27.36 -1.36 -0.43
N SER A 363 -28.66 -1.34 -0.68
CA SER A 363 -29.66 -1.68 0.34
C SER A 363 -29.63 -3.16 0.76
N GLU A 364 -29.44 -4.09 -0.17
CA GLU A 364 -29.30 -5.53 0.14
C GLU A 364 -28.00 -5.81 0.91
N LEU A 365 -26.91 -5.16 0.55
CA LEU A 365 -25.65 -5.28 1.28
C LEU A 365 -25.76 -4.72 2.70
N LEU A 366 -26.47 -3.61 2.88
CA LEU A 366 -26.78 -3.08 4.21
C LEU A 366 -27.58 -4.05 5.06
N GLN A 367 -28.57 -4.72 4.48
CA GLN A 367 -29.34 -5.76 5.20
C GLN A 367 -28.46 -6.96 5.57
N LEU A 368 -27.59 -7.38 4.66
CA LEU A 368 -26.61 -8.44 4.95
C LEU A 368 -25.69 -8.02 6.11
N TYR A 369 -25.14 -6.81 6.06
CA TYR A 369 -24.29 -6.28 7.14
C TYR A 369 -25.02 -6.23 8.47
N LYS A 370 -26.25 -5.75 8.50
CA LYS A 370 -27.08 -5.75 9.73
C LYS A 370 -27.25 -7.16 10.27
N SER A 371 -27.58 -8.11 9.42
CA SER A 371 -27.74 -9.52 9.83
C SER A 371 -26.44 -10.11 10.37
N GLU A 372 -25.31 -9.85 9.71
CA GLU A 372 -23.99 -10.34 10.15
C GLU A 372 -23.54 -9.67 11.46
N THR A 373 -23.71 -8.35 11.59
CA THR A 373 -23.37 -7.63 12.81
C THR A 373 -24.27 -8.04 13.98
N ASP A 374 -25.55 -8.35 13.73
CA ASP A 374 -26.50 -8.86 14.72
C ASP A 374 -26.06 -10.24 15.23
N ASN A 375 -25.73 -11.16 14.32
CA ASN A 375 -25.20 -12.47 14.68
C ASN A 375 -23.87 -12.37 15.46
N CYS A 376 -22.98 -11.46 15.08
CA CYS A 376 -21.72 -11.22 15.80
C CYS A 376 -21.97 -10.60 17.17
N TYR A 377 -22.96 -9.72 17.29
CA TYR A 377 -23.36 -9.12 18.55
C TYR A 377 -23.79 -10.19 19.56
N ASP A 378 -24.68 -11.11 19.19
CA ASP A 378 -25.14 -12.20 20.05
C ASP A 378 -24.00 -13.12 20.47
N ARG A 379 -23.11 -13.48 19.54
CA ARG A 379 -21.95 -14.33 19.84
C ARG A 379 -20.90 -13.64 20.73
N THR A 380 -20.80 -12.33 20.69
CA THR A 380 -19.81 -11.54 21.42
C THR A 380 -20.39 -10.95 22.69
N ILE A 381 -21.38 -10.07 22.57
CA ILE A 381 -21.96 -9.36 23.70
C ILE A 381 -22.89 -10.28 24.51
N GLY A 382 -23.74 -11.05 23.84
CA GLY A 382 -24.64 -12.02 24.49
C GLY A 382 -23.88 -13.09 25.25
N ALA A 383 -22.70 -13.53 24.74
CA ALA A 383 -21.84 -14.48 25.45
C ALA A 383 -20.93 -13.82 26.51
N GLY A 384 -20.91 -12.49 26.62
CA GLY A 384 -20.10 -11.74 27.60
C GLY A 384 -18.60 -11.85 27.40
N ARG A 385 -18.14 -12.02 26.15
CA ARG A 385 -16.72 -12.20 25.82
C ARG A 385 -16.36 -11.57 24.48
N ALA A 386 -15.13 -11.06 24.35
CA ALA A 386 -14.62 -10.40 23.15
C ALA A 386 -14.23 -11.41 22.05
N VAL A 387 -15.19 -12.07 21.39
CA VAL A 387 -14.93 -13.05 20.31
C VAL A 387 -14.85 -12.36 18.94
N GLU A 388 -15.83 -11.52 18.63
CA GLU A 388 -15.95 -10.83 17.34
C GLU A 388 -16.26 -9.35 17.58
N MET A 389 -15.42 -8.72 18.39
CA MET A 389 -15.63 -7.37 18.92
C MET A 389 -15.91 -6.35 17.81
N GLY A 390 -15.16 -6.41 16.72
CA GLY A 390 -15.26 -5.47 15.61
C GLY A 390 -16.68 -5.37 15.06
N ASN A 391 -17.25 -6.49 14.67
CA ASN A 391 -18.58 -6.55 14.09
C ASN A 391 -19.68 -6.22 15.10
N ALA A 392 -19.54 -6.70 16.34
CA ALA A 392 -20.49 -6.38 17.41
C ALA A 392 -20.54 -4.87 17.69
N LEU A 393 -19.41 -4.19 17.63
CA LEU A 393 -19.35 -2.74 17.84
C LEU A 393 -19.87 -1.95 16.64
N CYS A 394 -19.65 -2.43 15.41
CA CYS A 394 -20.30 -1.86 14.24
C CYS A 394 -21.83 -1.90 14.38
N TYR A 395 -22.39 -3.00 14.88
CA TYR A 395 -23.80 -3.10 15.22
C TYR A 395 -24.25 -2.02 16.22
N CYS A 396 -23.47 -1.79 17.29
CA CYS A 396 -23.80 -0.74 18.28
C CYS A 396 -23.80 0.65 17.63
N LEU A 397 -22.82 0.96 16.78
CA LEU A 397 -22.77 2.24 16.06
C LEU A 397 -23.95 2.43 15.11
N ILE A 398 -24.35 1.37 14.38
CA ILE A 398 -25.50 1.37 13.49
C ILE A 398 -26.80 1.58 14.28
N ARG A 399 -26.99 0.90 15.40
CA ARG A 399 -28.14 1.05 16.29
C ARG A 399 -28.27 2.50 16.80
N ILE A 400 -27.19 3.10 17.21
CA ILE A 400 -27.15 4.50 17.64
C ILE A 400 -27.53 5.42 16.46
N LYS A 401 -26.97 5.16 15.28
CA LYS A 401 -27.32 5.90 14.05
C LYS A 401 -28.83 5.77 13.73
N GLU A 402 -29.44 4.62 13.88
CA GLU A 402 -30.87 4.44 13.64
C GLU A 402 -31.73 5.24 14.60
N THR A 403 -31.25 5.50 15.81
CA THR A 403 -31.94 6.30 16.81
C THR A 403 -31.74 7.81 16.61
N TYR A 404 -30.51 8.24 16.31
CA TYR A 404 -30.11 9.65 16.31
C TYR A 404 -29.79 10.22 14.91
N GLY A 405 -29.75 9.38 13.88
CA GLY A 405 -29.38 9.76 12.52
C GLY A 405 -27.90 9.94 12.29
N TRP A 406 -27.52 10.15 11.04
CA TRP A 406 -26.14 10.43 10.65
C TRP A 406 -25.62 11.78 11.14
N GLU A 407 -26.51 12.75 11.34
CA GLU A 407 -26.13 14.09 11.82
C GLU A 407 -25.39 14.02 13.15
N LEU A 408 -25.78 13.10 14.06
CA LEU A 408 -25.04 12.86 15.30
C LEU A 408 -23.57 12.60 15.03
N TYR A 409 -23.26 11.69 14.11
CA TYR A 409 -21.88 11.32 13.80
C TYR A 409 -21.14 12.43 13.06
N GLN A 410 -21.82 13.16 12.17
CA GLN A 410 -21.25 14.32 11.50
C GLN A 410 -20.80 15.38 12.52
N ASP A 411 -21.63 15.68 13.51
CA ASP A 411 -21.32 16.66 14.56
C ASP A 411 -20.19 16.17 15.47
N VAL A 412 -20.18 14.89 15.83
CA VAL A 412 -19.09 14.25 16.60
C VAL A 412 -17.77 14.34 15.85
N PHE A 413 -17.74 13.96 14.58
CA PHE A 413 -16.51 14.01 13.80
C PHE A 413 -16.05 15.44 13.51
N GLU A 414 -16.98 16.39 13.27
CA GLU A 414 -16.64 17.79 13.10
C GLU A 414 -15.89 18.34 14.31
N GLU A 415 -16.39 18.06 15.52
CA GLU A 415 -15.73 18.48 16.76
C GLU A 415 -14.40 17.79 16.96
N LEU A 416 -14.34 16.45 16.81
CA LEU A 416 -13.10 15.66 16.95
C LEU A 416 -12.01 16.15 16.00
N TYR A 417 -12.34 16.43 14.75
CA TYR A 417 -11.37 16.92 13.77
C TYR A 417 -11.02 18.42 13.91
N SER A 418 -11.69 19.14 14.81
CA SER A 418 -11.30 20.50 15.20
C SER A 418 -10.21 20.52 16.28
N ILE A 419 -9.97 19.37 16.95
CA ILE A 419 -8.99 19.24 18.03
C ILE A 419 -7.62 18.98 17.41
N PRO A 420 -6.59 19.80 17.75
CA PRO A 420 -5.24 19.59 17.27
C PRO A 420 -4.69 18.22 17.69
N ARG A 421 -3.87 17.63 16.84
CA ARG A 421 -3.21 16.37 17.11
C ARG A 421 -2.21 16.50 18.27
N ASP A 422 -2.29 15.56 19.18
CA ASP A 422 -1.32 15.35 20.26
C ASP A 422 -0.80 13.91 20.20
N GLU A 423 0.35 13.73 19.54
CA GLU A 423 0.96 12.42 19.33
C GLU A 423 1.37 11.73 20.63
N GLU A 424 1.74 12.49 21.66
CA GLU A 424 2.11 11.94 22.96
C GLU A 424 0.88 11.39 23.68
N GLN A 425 -0.23 12.12 23.65
CA GLN A 425 -1.51 11.65 24.16
C GLN A 425 -1.94 10.38 23.43
N GLU A 426 -1.91 10.38 22.10
CA GLU A 426 -2.33 9.26 21.26
C GLU A 426 -1.55 7.97 21.54
N LYS A 427 -0.22 8.08 21.74
CA LYS A 427 0.66 6.96 22.07
C LYS A 427 0.43 6.39 23.47
N ASN A 428 0.06 7.24 24.41
CA ASN A 428 -0.11 6.86 25.82
C ASN A 428 -1.52 6.31 26.13
N MET A 429 -2.49 6.51 25.23
CA MET A 429 -3.84 6.00 25.43
C MET A 429 -3.94 4.53 24.97
N ASN A 430 -4.46 3.69 25.87
CA ASN A 430 -4.88 2.34 25.48
C ASN A 430 -6.22 2.35 24.73
N GLN A 431 -6.62 1.21 24.16
CA GLN A 431 -7.83 1.08 23.35
C GLN A 431 -9.10 1.51 24.11
N TRP A 432 -9.23 1.15 25.40
CA TRP A 432 -10.37 1.55 26.21
C TRP A 432 -10.42 3.07 26.44
N GLN A 433 -9.29 3.71 26.70
CA GLN A 433 -9.22 5.17 26.87
C GLN A 433 -9.59 5.91 25.60
N LYS A 434 -9.20 5.40 24.44
CA LYS A 434 -9.61 5.95 23.13
C LYS A 434 -11.12 5.78 22.92
N PHE A 435 -11.69 4.64 23.31
CA PHE A 435 -13.13 4.43 23.28
C PHE A 435 -13.87 5.39 24.20
N GLU A 436 -13.43 5.55 25.47
CA GLU A 436 -14.03 6.50 26.42
C GLU A 436 -13.93 7.94 25.88
N TYR A 437 -12.82 8.29 25.23
CA TYR A 437 -12.66 9.58 24.60
C TYR A 437 -13.71 9.79 23.49
N PHE A 438 -13.85 8.87 22.56
CA PHE A 438 -14.90 8.90 21.52
C PHE A 438 -16.31 8.96 22.14
N LEU A 439 -16.59 8.12 23.14
CA LEU A 439 -17.88 8.03 23.80
C LEU A 439 -18.26 9.36 24.48
N SER A 440 -17.29 10.12 25.00
CA SER A 440 -17.56 11.43 25.60
C SER A 440 -18.15 12.44 24.61
N PHE A 441 -17.69 12.44 23.38
CA PHE A 441 -18.25 13.27 22.30
C PHE A 441 -19.60 12.73 21.82
N LEU A 442 -19.72 11.42 21.71
CA LEU A 442 -20.97 10.81 21.29
C LEU A 442 -22.11 11.13 22.29
N THR A 443 -21.88 10.98 23.58
CA THR A 443 -22.86 11.32 24.63
C THR A 443 -23.21 12.80 24.65
N LYS A 444 -22.20 13.67 24.48
CA LYS A 444 -22.38 15.12 24.41
C LYS A 444 -23.34 15.52 23.30
N HIS A 445 -23.09 15.04 22.08
CA HIS A 445 -23.89 15.39 20.90
C HIS A 445 -25.25 14.68 20.89
N ALA A 446 -25.33 13.44 21.35
CA ALA A 446 -26.60 12.73 21.51
C ALA A 446 -27.47 13.33 22.64
N LYS A 447 -26.89 14.11 23.54
CA LYS A 447 -27.55 14.59 24.78
C LYS A 447 -28.15 13.45 25.59
N ALA A 448 -27.46 12.32 25.62
CA ALA A 448 -27.86 11.07 26.24
C ALA A 448 -26.80 10.58 27.21
N ASP A 449 -27.21 9.81 28.23
CA ASP A 449 -26.27 9.16 29.12
C ASP A 449 -25.56 7.98 28.42
N THR A 450 -24.36 7.64 28.87
CA THR A 450 -23.59 6.50 28.34
C THR A 450 -24.43 5.22 28.30
N ASN A 451 -25.24 4.93 29.33
CA ASN A 451 -26.05 3.73 29.41
C ASN A 451 -27.25 3.73 28.44
N GLU A 452 -27.61 4.87 27.86
CA GLU A 452 -28.61 4.95 26.80
C GLU A 452 -28.03 4.58 25.44
N LEU A 453 -26.72 4.83 25.22
CA LEU A 453 -26.03 4.51 23.97
C LEU A 453 -25.44 3.10 24.01
N PHE A 454 -24.83 2.71 25.12
CA PHE A 454 -24.22 1.40 25.31
C PHE A 454 -24.71 0.77 26.60
N SER A 455 -25.16 -0.47 26.56
CA SER A 455 -25.53 -1.23 27.77
C SER A 455 -24.30 -1.51 28.64
N LYS A 456 -24.56 -1.79 29.92
CA LYS A 456 -23.47 -2.17 30.87
C LYS A 456 -22.70 -3.41 30.39
N GLN A 457 -23.39 -4.34 29.76
CA GLN A 457 -22.79 -5.57 29.22
C GLN A 457 -21.87 -5.26 28.03
N GLU A 458 -22.30 -4.38 27.10
CA GLU A 458 -21.48 -3.90 25.99
C GLU A 458 -20.21 -3.23 26.49
N LEU A 459 -20.34 -2.29 27.43
CA LEU A 459 -19.19 -1.58 28.01
C LEU A 459 -18.23 -2.53 28.73
N GLN A 460 -18.76 -3.56 29.42
CA GLN A 460 -17.92 -4.56 30.08
C GLN A 460 -17.12 -5.38 29.05
N VAL A 461 -17.74 -5.80 27.96
CA VAL A 461 -17.07 -6.57 26.90
C VAL A 461 -16.08 -5.73 26.12
N ILE A 462 -16.39 -4.45 25.84
CA ILE A 462 -15.46 -3.52 25.17
C ILE A 462 -14.20 -3.29 26.01
N LYS A 463 -14.35 -3.27 27.35
CA LYS A 463 -13.25 -3.04 28.26
C LYS A 463 -12.35 -4.26 28.48
N SER A 464 -12.87 -5.48 28.27
CA SER A 464 -12.15 -6.75 28.47
C SER A 464 -11.14 -7.04 27.35
#